data_57b0d650a98e287e00eba9d67b823e92
#
_entry.id   57b0d650a98e287e00eba9d67b823e92
#
_cell.length_a   1.000
_cell.length_b   1.000
_cell.length_c   1.000
_cell.angle_alpha   90.00
_cell.angle_beta   90.00
_cell.angle_gamma   90.00
#
_symmetry.space_group_name_H-M   'P 1'
#
loop_
_entity.id
_entity.type
_entity.pdbx_description
1 polymer ?
#
loop_
_entity_poly.entity_id
_entity_poly.type
_entity_poly.pdbx_seq_one_letter_code
_entity_poly.pdbx_strand_id
1 'polypeptide(L)'
;MAKTLKRSPVTFPFNEENNMVLVNLMEELVINKLDSTLDRFNCCKCDKCKKDIAALALNRLKPRYVVMKEGEQEKRRKAELENGSEVTGALVQAILVVKKAPWH
;
A
#
# COMPACT_ATOMS: atom_id res chain seq x y z
N MET A 1 8.04 -9.39 -3.85
CA MET A 1 7.19 -9.10 -4.66
C MET A 1 5.92 -8.83 -4.14
N ALA A 2 5.42 -7.90 -4.53
CA ALA A 2 4.19 -7.43 -4.03
C ALA A 2 3.07 -8.39 -4.24
N LYS A 3 3.40 -9.64 -4.16
CA LYS A 3 2.41 -10.55 -4.47
C LYS A 3 1.39 -10.70 -3.46
N THR A 4 1.72 -10.33 -2.24
CA THR A 4 0.76 -10.48 -1.17
C THR A 4 -0.43 -9.58 -1.33
N LEU A 5 -0.24 -8.45 -2.01
CA LEU A 5 -1.33 -7.53 -2.24
C LEU A 5 -1.55 -7.36 -3.72
N LYS A 6 -2.03 -8.40 -4.35
CA LYS A 6 -2.36 -8.30 -5.74
C LYS A 6 -3.49 -7.33 -5.91
N ARG A 7 -3.50 -6.70 -7.05
CA ARG A 7 -4.60 -5.86 -7.36
C ARG A 7 -5.87 -6.64 -7.43
N SER A 8 -6.98 -5.92 -7.33
CA SER A 8 -8.29 -6.49 -7.46
C SER A 8 -8.35 -7.39 -8.70
N PRO A 9 -9.12 -8.47 -8.64
CA PRO A 9 -9.29 -9.31 -9.81
C PRO A 9 -10.11 -8.68 -10.92
N VAL A 10 -10.60 -7.48 -10.71
CA VAL A 10 -11.36 -6.81 -11.76
C VAL A 10 -10.48 -6.60 -12.98
N THR A 11 -10.99 -7.01 -14.13
CA THR A 11 -10.28 -6.85 -15.38
C THR A 11 -10.94 -5.74 -16.19
N PHE A 12 -10.13 -4.81 -16.65
CA PHE A 12 -10.65 -3.74 -17.47
C PHE A 12 -10.89 -4.24 -18.88
N PRO A 13 -11.92 -3.71 -19.55
CA PRO A 13 -12.31 -4.22 -20.86
C PRO A 13 -11.39 -3.76 -21.99
N PHE A 14 -10.37 -2.97 -21.72
CA PHE A 14 -9.46 -2.53 -22.77
C PHE A 14 -8.12 -3.20 -22.56
N ASN A 15 -7.45 -3.44 -23.66
CA ASN A 15 -6.20 -4.19 -23.58
C ASN A 15 -5.06 -3.28 -23.14
N GLU A 16 -3.92 -3.90 -22.88
CA GLU A 16 -2.77 -3.18 -22.35
C GLU A 16 -1.63 -3.15 -23.36
N GLU A 17 -1.98 -2.91 -24.60
CA GLU A 17 -1.00 -2.97 -25.67
C GLU A 17 0.18 -2.02 -25.47
N ASN A 18 -0.04 -0.93 -24.78
CA ASN A 18 1.01 0.07 -24.61
C ASN A 18 1.77 -0.09 -23.31
N ASN A 19 1.65 -1.25 -22.68
CA ASN A 19 2.27 -1.51 -21.38
C ASN A 19 1.82 -0.50 -20.32
N MET A 20 0.60 -0.02 -20.47
CA MET A 20 0.07 0.93 -19.50
C MET A 20 -0.80 0.18 -18.50
N VAL A 21 -0.67 0.55 -17.25
CA VAL A 21 -1.40 -0.10 -16.17
C VAL A 21 -2.07 0.96 -15.31
N LEU A 22 -3.21 0.59 -14.76
CA LEU A 22 -3.90 1.43 -13.80
C LEU A 22 -3.48 0.97 -12.41
N VAL A 23 -2.92 1.87 -11.64
CA VAL A 23 -2.47 1.53 -10.29
C VAL A 23 -2.94 2.58 -9.30
N ASN A 24 -3.13 2.14 -8.06
CA ASN A 24 -3.36 3.04 -6.95
C ASN A 24 -2.01 3.22 -6.26
N LEU A 25 -1.42 4.39 -6.41
CA LEU A 25 -0.09 4.64 -5.86
C LEU A 25 -0.07 4.59 -4.34
N MET A 26 -1.19 4.89 -3.69
CA MET A 26 -1.25 4.76 -2.22
C MET A 26 -1.07 3.32 -1.79
N GLU A 27 -1.62 2.38 -2.55
CA GLU A 27 -1.45 0.97 -2.26
C GLU A 27 0.03 0.59 -2.34
N GLU A 28 0.72 1.06 -3.37
CA GLU A 28 2.14 0.77 -3.50
C GLU A 28 2.95 1.39 -2.36
N LEU A 29 2.61 2.62 -1.98
CA LEU A 29 3.32 3.28 -0.90
C LEU A 29 3.13 2.55 0.43
N VAL A 30 1.91 2.10 0.70
CA VAL A 30 1.63 1.34 1.92
C VAL A 30 2.47 0.06 1.94
N ILE A 31 2.46 -0.68 0.83
CA ILE A 31 3.21 -1.92 0.76
C ILE A 31 4.71 -1.67 0.95
N ASN A 32 5.22 -0.64 0.30
CA ASN A 32 6.64 -0.35 0.36
C ASN A 32 7.12 0.10 1.73
N LYS A 33 6.26 0.76 2.49
CA LYS A 33 6.64 1.27 3.80
C LYS A 33 6.25 0.36 4.97
N LEU A 34 5.49 -0.69 4.67
CA LEU A 34 4.92 -1.52 5.73
C LEU A 34 5.98 -2.16 6.62
N ASP A 35 6.92 -2.87 6.03
CA ASP A 35 7.89 -3.62 6.81
C ASP A 35 8.81 -2.70 7.61
N SER A 36 9.30 -1.64 7.00
CA SER A 36 10.19 -0.74 7.72
C SER A 36 9.47 -0.02 8.84
N THR A 37 8.19 0.29 8.66
CA THR A 37 7.42 0.93 9.72
C THR A 37 7.14 -0.06 10.85
N LEU A 38 6.81 -1.30 10.50
CA LEU A 38 6.58 -2.34 11.51
C LEU A 38 7.81 -2.62 12.35
N ASP A 39 9.00 -2.52 11.74
CA ASP A 39 10.24 -2.80 12.48
C ASP A 39 10.45 -1.84 13.65
N ARG A 40 9.75 -0.72 13.64
CA ARG A 40 9.86 0.27 14.70
C ARG A 40 8.92 -0.01 15.87
N PHE A 41 8.11 -1.05 15.76
CA PHE A 41 7.12 -1.38 16.78
C PHE A 41 7.25 -2.84 17.17
N ASN A 42 6.95 -3.11 18.42
CA ASN A 42 6.97 -4.48 18.93
C ASN A 42 5.57 -5.06 18.77
N CYS A 43 5.27 -5.57 17.59
CA CYS A 43 3.96 -6.16 17.34
C CYS A 43 4.12 -7.37 16.43
N CYS A 44 3.03 -8.12 16.30
CA CYS A 44 3.03 -9.31 15.46
C CYS A 44 3.23 -8.95 14.00
N LYS A 45 4.11 -9.69 13.34
CA LYS A 45 4.43 -9.46 11.94
C LYS A 45 4.02 -10.61 11.03
N CYS A 46 3.02 -11.38 11.44
CA CYS A 46 2.51 -12.45 10.60
C CYS A 46 1.73 -11.87 9.42
N ASP A 47 1.48 -12.70 8.42
CA ASP A 47 0.77 -12.26 7.22
C ASP A 47 -0.57 -11.65 7.52
N LYS A 48 -1.31 -12.25 8.46
CA LYS A 48 -2.62 -11.73 8.77
C LYS A 48 -2.54 -10.33 9.37
N CYS A 49 -1.62 -10.11 10.31
CA CYS A 49 -1.47 -8.81 10.92
C CYS A 49 -0.99 -7.77 9.91
N LYS A 50 -0.09 -8.16 9.03
CA LYS A 50 0.37 -7.23 7.99
C LYS A 50 -0.77 -6.82 7.07
N LYS A 51 -1.61 -7.76 6.69
CA LYS A 51 -2.74 -7.46 5.82
C LYS A 51 -3.77 -6.59 6.54
N ASP A 52 -4.02 -6.87 7.80
CA ASP A 52 -4.94 -6.06 8.59
C ASP A 52 -4.43 -4.62 8.70
N ILE A 53 -3.14 -4.48 8.95
CA ILE A 53 -2.54 -3.15 9.07
C ILE A 53 -2.63 -2.40 7.73
N ALA A 54 -2.31 -3.10 6.65
CA ALA A 54 -2.38 -2.48 5.33
C ALA A 54 -3.81 -2.04 5.00
N ALA A 55 -4.78 -2.89 5.29
CA ALA A 55 -6.18 -2.56 5.01
C ALA A 55 -6.64 -1.36 5.83
N LEU A 56 -6.29 -1.33 7.11
CA LEU A 56 -6.68 -0.20 7.94
C LEU A 56 -6.04 1.10 7.47
N ALA A 57 -4.76 1.03 7.11
CA ALA A 57 -4.07 2.21 6.62
C ALA A 57 -4.70 2.71 5.32
N LEU A 58 -4.98 1.79 4.40
CA LEU A 58 -5.54 2.17 3.11
C LEU A 58 -6.94 2.76 3.25
N ASN A 59 -7.72 2.29 4.22
CA ASN A 59 -9.04 2.84 4.45
C ASN A 59 -9.01 4.26 5.00
N ARG A 60 -7.87 4.70 5.52
CA ARG A 60 -7.71 6.07 6.01
C ARG A 60 -7.14 7.01 4.96
N LEU A 61 -6.64 6.46 3.86
CA LEU A 61 -5.97 7.24 2.84
C LEU A 61 -6.87 7.39 1.62
N LYS A 62 -6.80 8.54 0.99
CA LYS A 62 -7.49 8.71 -0.26
C LYS A 62 -6.74 7.96 -1.35
N PRO A 63 -7.44 7.29 -2.23
CA PRO A 63 -6.76 6.60 -3.31
C PRO A 63 -6.09 7.58 -4.26
N ARG A 64 -5.03 7.12 -4.89
CA ARG A 64 -4.34 7.92 -5.88
C ARG A 64 -4.11 7.03 -7.11
N TYR A 65 -5.12 6.94 -7.93
CA TYR A 65 -5.06 6.12 -9.14
C TYR A 65 -4.39 6.88 -10.26
N VAL A 66 -3.49 6.22 -10.93
CA VAL A 66 -2.82 6.81 -12.10
C VAL A 66 -2.66 5.75 -13.16
N VAL A 67 -2.51 6.19 -14.39
CA VAL A 67 -2.15 5.31 -15.49
C VAL A 67 -0.65 5.51 -15.73
N MET A 68 0.09 4.42 -15.71
CA MET A 68 1.54 4.47 -15.82
C MET A 68 2.02 3.46 -16.83
N LYS A 69 3.15 3.75 -17.40
CA LYS A 69 3.86 2.76 -18.19
C LYS A 69 4.63 1.87 -17.27
N GLU A 70 4.80 0.62 -17.69
CA GLU A 70 5.61 -0.30 -16.94
C GLU A 70 7.01 0.27 -16.77
N GLY A 71 7.51 0.26 -15.55
CA GLY A 71 8.85 0.77 -15.27
C GLY A 71 8.94 2.25 -15.04
N GLU A 72 7.84 2.95 -15.18
CA GLU A 72 7.85 4.40 -14.96
C GLU A 72 7.99 4.70 -13.47
N GLN A 73 9.01 5.47 -13.12
CA GLN A 73 9.30 5.75 -11.71
C GLN A 73 8.94 7.16 -11.28
N GLU A 74 8.78 8.05 -12.22
CA GLU A 74 8.57 9.45 -11.88
C GLU A 74 7.31 9.68 -11.07
N LYS A 75 6.22 9.06 -11.46
CA LYS A 75 4.97 9.22 -10.74
C LYS A 75 5.06 8.62 -9.35
N ARG A 76 5.79 7.51 -9.21
CA ARG A 76 6.00 6.89 -7.91
C ARG A 76 6.82 7.79 -7.00
N ARG A 77 7.87 8.38 -7.54
CA ARG A 77 8.72 9.27 -6.75
C ARG A 77 7.94 10.49 -6.30
N LYS A 78 7.12 11.04 -7.20
CA LYS A 78 6.32 12.20 -6.86
C LYS A 78 5.31 11.86 -5.75
N ALA A 79 4.68 10.70 -5.85
CA ALA A 79 3.73 10.27 -4.82
C ALA A 79 4.42 10.09 -3.48
N GLU A 80 5.64 9.54 -3.49
CA GLU A 80 6.40 9.38 -2.26
C GLU A 80 6.67 10.73 -1.62
N LEU A 81 7.06 11.70 -2.41
CA LEU A 81 7.35 13.03 -1.88
C LEU A 81 6.10 13.72 -1.35
N GLU A 82 4.97 13.54 -2.02
CA GLU A 82 3.76 14.25 -1.64
C GLU A 82 2.95 13.54 -0.57
N ASN A 83 2.99 12.21 -0.55
CA ASN A 83 2.13 11.43 0.34
C ASN A 83 2.89 10.53 1.32
N GLY A 84 4.21 10.53 1.27
CA GLY A 84 4.98 9.62 2.12
C GLY A 84 4.70 9.78 3.61
N SER A 85 4.67 11.01 4.09
CA SER A 85 4.41 11.26 5.51
C SER A 85 3.01 10.83 5.91
N GLU A 86 2.05 11.11 5.04
CA GLU A 86 0.67 10.74 5.27
C GLU A 86 0.53 9.22 5.37
N VAL A 87 1.18 8.51 4.48
CA VAL A 87 1.16 7.06 4.48
C VAL A 87 1.79 6.50 5.75
N THR A 88 2.93 7.04 6.15
CA THR A 88 3.58 6.61 7.38
C THR A 88 2.67 6.83 8.58
N GLY A 89 2.03 7.99 8.65
CA GLY A 89 1.09 8.27 9.74
C GLY A 89 -0.07 7.28 9.79
N ALA A 90 -0.63 6.96 8.62
CA ALA A 90 -1.73 6.00 8.55
C ALA A 90 -1.27 4.61 8.99
N LEU A 91 -0.06 4.21 8.60
CA LEU A 91 0.49 2.92 9.02
C LEU A 91 0.71 2.88 10.53
N VAL A 92 1.24 3.94 11.12
CA VAL A 92 1.45 3.99 12.56
C VAL A 92 0.13 3.82 13.29
N GLN A 93 -0.91 4.55 12.86
CA GLN A 93 -2.21 4.43 13.48
C GLN A 93 -2.76 3.01 13.35
N ALA A 94 -2.61 2.43 12.18
CA ALA A 94 -3.10 1.07 11.95
C ALA A 94 -2.35 0.06 12.82
N ILE A 95 -1.04 0.23 12.95
CA ILE A 95 -0.24 -0.66 13.78
C ILE A 95 -0.70 -0.58 15.23
N LEU A 96 -0.97 0.61 15.73
CA LEU A 96 -1.42 0.76 17.10
C LEU A 96 -2.77 0.09 17.34
N VAL A 97 -3.67 0.15 16.36
CA VAL A 97 -4.97 -0.52 16.47
C VAL A 97 -4.79 -2.04 16.51
N VAL A 98 -4.02 -2.59 15.58
CA VAL A 98 -3.84 -4.04 15.50
C VAL A 98 -3.07 -4.55 16.72
N LYS A 99 -2.09 -3.77 17.20
CA LYS A 99 -1.30 -4.17 18.35
C LYS A 99 -2.16 -4.32 19.59
N LYS A 100 -3.17 -3.46 19.74
CA LYS A 100 -4.04 -3.51 20.92
C LYS A 100 -4.97 -4.73 20.91
N ALA A 101 -5.39 -5.15 19.74
CA ALA A 101 -6.37 -6.20 19.62
C ALA A 101 -6.06 -7.12 18.45
N PRO A 102 -5.00 -7.92 18.55
CA PRO A 102 -4.68 -8.85 17.47
C PRO A 102 -5.75 -9.91 17.37
N TRP A 103 -6.05 -10.29 16.17
CA TRP A 103 -7.13 -11.22 15.90
C TRP A 103 -6.67 -12.68 15.76
N HIS A 104 -5.64 -13.07 16.42
CA HIS A 104 -5.19 -14.45 16.33
C HIS A 104 -4.70 -14.98 17.65
#